data_2f4b3167f3b34b3a92ad59fbf295d355
#
_entry.id   2f4b3167f3b34b3a92ad59fbf295d355
#
_cell.length_a   1.000
_cell.length_b   1.000
_cell.length_c   1.000
_cell.angle_alpha   90.00
_cell.angle_beta   90.00
_cell.angle_gamma   90.00
#
_symmetry.space_group_name_H-M   'P 1'
#
loop_
_entity.id
_entity.type
_entity.pdbx_description
1 polymer ?
#
loop_
_entity_poly.entity_id
_entity_poly.type
_entity_poly.pdbx_seq_one_letter_code
_entity_poly.pdbx_strand_id
1 'polypeptide(L)'
;NLRLDTTAQREVLYGHDVVSDIFLENLKSATPWILKSVNIKLLADQVDHGKRDHLLHICAHFSNLIKVSEQVGVRHDAGRALLRLAHLLATDQRNEIAVELLKGLEVGEYEFSKYIPEYLGEFALWLPPEQLDDMIERLHILLANGNERIVSVALDTLGVLLECYSRYTVRFHESEEVSEERRMKLLGLILSCLANYREQVRQEALLVIGQHIFGSQILAERDKSRMFSLCAKKLLFLLNENKGGELSLYYRAATLSHIDRFIAHYQLFGGLVETRTREKIAFFPGTFDPFTLSHKEIAKKIQELGFTVFLAIDEFSWSKKTQPHLVRRQIVNMSIAD
;
A
#
# COMPACT_ATOMS: atom_id res chain seq x y z
N ASN A 1 4.15 -41.78 2.98
CA ASN A 1 3.48 -42.03 1.71
C ASN A 1 3.41 -40.74 0.92
N LEU A 2 4.33 -40.63 -0.05
CA LEU A 2 4.35 -39.52 -0.97
C LEU A 2 3.09 -39.55 -1.84
N ARG A 3 2.15 -38.67 -1.59
CA ARG A 3 0.93 -38.50 -2.43
C ARG A 3 1.23 -37.65 -3.68
N LEU A 4 2.42 -37.81 -4.25
CA LEU A 4 2.90 -37.15 -5.47
C LEU A 4 2.82 -38.04 -6.70
N ASP A 5 2.08 -39.14 -6.62
CA ASP A 5 1.97 -40.02 -7.76
C ASP A 5 1.39 -39.34 -8.97
N THR A 6 1.81 -39.81 -10.08
CA THR A 6 1.48 -39.26 -11.38
C THR A 6 0.00 -38.92 -11.48
N THR A 7 -0.29 -37.64 -11.64
CA THR A 7 -1.66 -37.07 -11.78
C THR A 7 -2.46 -37.88 -12.79
N ALA A 8 -1.81 -38.31 -13.89
CA ALA A 8 -2.43 -39.12 -14.93
C ALA A 8 -2.91 -40.50 -14.43
N GLN A 9 -2.15 -41.19 -13.55
CA GLN A 9 -2.59 -42.49 -13.02
C GLN A 9 -3.77 -42.36 -12.05
N ARG A 10 -3.82 -41.25 -11.29
CA ARG A 10 -4.93 -40.97 -10.37
C ARG A 10 -6.20 -40.51 -11.09
N GLU A 11 -6.07 -39.72 -12.14
CA GLU A 11 -7.17 -39.31 -12.98
C GLU A 11 -7.87 -40.53 -13.63
N VAL A 12 -7.09 -41.53 -14.01
CA VAL A 12 -7.65 -42.80 -14.56
C VAL A 12 -8.34 -43.65 -13.50
N LEU A 13 -7.80 -43.66 -12.25
CA LEU A 13 -8.35 -44.52 -11.18
C LEU A 13 -9.53 -43.93 -10.42
N TYR A 14 -9.59 -42.60 -10.23
CA TYR A 14 -10.52 -41.98 -9.28
C TYR A 14 -11.41 -40.88 -9.89
N GLY A 15 -11.15 -40.45 -11.11
CA GLY A 15 -11.84 -39.32 -11.71
C GLY A 15 -11.39 -37.95 -11.20
N HIS A 16 -11.94 -36.92 -11.81
CA HIS A 16 -11.42 -35.54 -11.64
C HIS A 16 -11.65 -34.94 -10.23
N ASP A 17 -12.78 -35.19 -9.62
CA ASP A 17 -13.19 -34.61 -8.33
C ASP A 17 -12.34 -35.13 -7.18
N VAL A 18 -12.07 -36.43 -7.16
CA VAL A 18 -11.25 -37.06 -6.13
C VAL A 18 -9.80 -36.61 -6.14
N VAL A 19 -9.26 -36.24 -7.32
CA VAL A 19 -7.89 -35.71 -7.44
C VAL A 19 -7.79 -34.34 -6.82
N SER A 20 -8.76 -33.47 -7.04
CA SER A 20 -8.82 -32.13 -6.43
C SER A 20 -8.92 -32.21 -4.91
N ASP A 21 -9.76 -33.10 -4.38
CA ASP A 21 -9.91 -33.31 -2.94
C ASP A 21 -8.60 -33.78 -2.28
N ILE A 22 -7.85 -34.67 -2.93
CA ILE A 22 -6.55 -35.14 -2.44
C ILE A 22 -5.55 -33.98 -2.39
N PHE A 23 -5.51 -33.11 -3.40
CA PHE A 23 -4.61 -31.95 -3.39
C PHE A 23 -4.97 -30.93 -2.32
N LEU A 24 -6.28 -30.68 -2.11
CA LEU A 24 -6.76 -29.83 -1.03
C LEU A 24 -6.41 -30.40 0.34
N GLU A 25 -6.53 -31.71 0.52
CA GLU A 25 -6.11 -32.37 1.76
C GLU A 25 -4.61 -32.20 2.03
N ASN A 26 -3.78 -32.21 0.99
CA ASN A 26 -2.35 -31.98 1.09
C ASN A 26 -1.96 -30.50 1.42
N LEU A 27 -2.90 -29.57 1.50
CA LEU A 27 -2.68 -28.20 1.99
C LEU A 27 -2.91 -28.06 3.50
N LYS A 28 -3.37 -29.11 4.19
CA LYS A 28 -3.57 -29.08 5.66
C LYS A 28 -2.26 -28.90 6.41
N SER A 29 -2.34 -28.45 7.67
CA SER A 29 -1.19 -28.09 8.50
C SER A 29 -0.14 -29.20 8.66
N ALA A 30 -0.57 -30.47 8.76
CA ALA A 30 0.31 -31.61 8.94
C ALA A 30 1.14 -32.00 7.69
N THR A 31 0.87 -31.38 6.53
CA THR A 31 1.58 -31.70 5.29
C THR A 31 2.92 -30.95 5.23
N PRO A 32 4.04 -31.60 4.85
CA PRO A 32 5.30 -30.94 4.64
C PRO A 32 5.21 -29.78 3.66
N TRP A 33 5.92 -28.69 3.92
CA TRP A 33 5.82 -27.45 3.16
C TRP A 33 6.15 -27.61 1.66
N ILE A 34 7.12 -28.48 1.32
CA ILE A 34 7.49 -28.77 -0.07
C ILE A 34 6.28 -29.36 -0.83
N LEU A 35 5.55 -30.27 -0.19
CA LEU A 35 4.36 -30.86 -0.77
C LEU A 35 3.23 -29.83 -0.91
N LYS A 36 3.11 -28.88 0.04
CA LYS A 36 2.15 -27.77 -0.08
C LYS A 36 2.45 -26.92 -1.30
N SER A 37 3.71 -26.50 -1.51
CA SER A 37 4.10 -25.71 -2.67
C SER A 37 3.80 -26.42 -4.00
N VAL A 38 4.10 -27.71 -4.08
CA VAL A 38 3.81 -28.51 -5.28
C VAL A 38 2.28 -28.61 -5.50
N ASN A 39 1.50 -28.90 -4.45
CA ASN A 39 0.04 -29.03 -4.58
C ASN A 39 -0.65 -27.70 -4.90
N ILE A 40 -0.16 -26.57 -4.40
CA ILE A 40 -0.65 -25.24 -4.79
C ILE A 40 -0.54 -25.06 -6.32
N LYS A 41 0.63 -25.35 -6.88
CA LYS A 41 0.87 -25.23 -8.33
C LYS A 41 -0.03 -26.17 -9.13
N LEU A 42 -0.12 -27.45 -8.71
CA LEU A 42 -0.98 -28.42 -9.39
C LEU A 42 -2.45 -28.04 -9.35
N LEU A 43 -2.96 -27.56 -8.22
CA LEU A 43 -4.34 -27.06 -8.11
C LEU A 43 -4.60 -25.86 -9.02
N ALA A 44 -3.70 -24.89 -9.03
CA ALA A 44 -3.82 -23.73 -9.90
C ALA A 44 -3.82 -24.13 -11.38
N ASP A 45 -2.93 -25.05 -11.78
CA ASP A 45 -2.87 -25.56 -13.14
C ASP A 45 -4.14 -26.35 -13.54
N GLN A 46 -4.71 -27.14 -12.64
CA GLN A 46 -5.96 -27.84 -12.89
C GLN A 46 -7.13 -26.89 -13.14
N VAL A 47 -7.22 -25.81 -12.33
CA VAL A 47 -8.27 -24.79 -12.50
C VAL A 47 -8.12 -24.07 -13.86
N ASP A 48 -6.91 -23.73 -14.25
CA ASP A 48 -6.66 -23.12 -15.57
C ASP A 48 -7.03 -24.04 -16.73
N HIS A 49 -6.87 -25.36 -16.56
CA HIS A 49 -7.28 -26.36 -17.55
C HIS A 49 -8.80 -26.69 -17.54
N GLY A 50 -9.59 -25.91 -16.79
CA GLY A 50 -11.04 -25.94 -16.84
C GLY A 50 -11.74 -26.66 -15.69
N LYS A 51 -11.03 -27.19 -14.70
CA LYS A 51 -11.62 -27.81 -13.51
C LYS A 51 -11.97 -26.73 -12.47
N ARG A 52 -13.18 -26.21 -12.52
CA ARG A 52 -13.61 -25.06 -11.70
C ARG A 52 -14.55 -25.41 -10.55
N ASP A 53 -14.87 -26.70 -10.37
CA ASP A 53 -15.92 -27.15 -9.46
C ASP A 53 -15.70 -26.77 -7.99
N HIS A 54 -14.43 -26.53 -7.58
CA HIS A 54 -14.07 -26.14 -6.22
C HIS A 54 -13.27 -24.83 -6.18
N LEU A 55 -13.40 -23.95 -7.18
CA LEU A 55 -12.59 -22.76 -7.34
C LEU A 55 -12.58 -21.86 -6.08
N LEU A 56 -13.75 -21.52 -5.54
CA LEU A 56 -13.86 -20.70 -4.34
C LEU A 56 -13.16 -21.38 -3.16
N HIS A 57 -13.36 -22.68 -2.98
CA HIS A 57 -12.75 -23.43 -1.89
C HIS A 57 -11.22 -23.49 -2.00
N ILE A 58 -10.69 -23.68 -3.20
CA ILE A 58 -9.25 -23.61 -3.50
C ILE A 58 -8.69 -22.23 -3.17
N CYS A 59 -9.34 -21.16 -3.64
CA CYS A 59 -8.92 -19.78 -3.37
C CYS A 59 -9.02 -19.42 -1.87
N ALA A 60 -10.02 -19.91 -1.16
CA ALA A 60 -10.12 -19.74 0.30
C ALA A 60 -8.99 -20.44 1.04
N HIS A 61 -8.57 -21.63 0.60
CA HIS A 61 -7.38 -22.30 1.13
C HIS A 61 -6.11 -21.52 0.85
N PHE A 62 -5.94 -20.97 -0.36
CA PHE A 62 -4.77 -20.10 -0.65
C PHE A 62 -4.75 -18.85 0.21
N SER A 63 -5.90 -18.18 0.38
CA SER A 63 -6.04 -17.05 1.31
C SER A 63 -5.65 -17.44 2.74
N ASN A 64 -6.06 -18.61 3.20
CA ASN A 64 -5.66 -19.11 4.52
C ASN A 64 -4.16 -19.36 4.62
N LEU A 65 -3.53 -19.96 3.62
CA LEU A 65 -2.09 -20.20 3.62
C LEU A 65 -1.29 -18.89 3.65
N ILE A 66 -1.76 -17.84 2.99
CA ILE A 66 -1.15 -16.49 3.09
C ILE A 66 -1.20 -15.99 4.53
N LYS A 67 -2.32 -16.20 5.24
CA LYS A 67 -2.52 -15.70 6.61
C LYS A 67 -1.74 -16.48 7.67
N VAL A 68 -1.61 -17.80 7.54
CA VAL A 68 -1.18 -18.65 8.67
C VAL A 68 0.02 -19.54 8.41
N SER A 69 0.52 -19.67 7.17
CA SER A 69 1.68 -20.55 6.92
C SER A 69 2.95 -20.01 7.58
N GLU A 70 3.67 -20.83 8.30
CA GLU A 70 4.99 -20.48 8.86
C GLU A 70 6.06 -20.30 7.78
N GLN A 71 5.89 -20.96 6.63
CA GLN A 71 6.85 -20.95 5.54
C GLN A 71 6.54 -19.84 4.54
N VAL A 72 7.46 -18.88 4.39
CA VAL A 72 7.31 -17.74 3.47
C VAL A 72 7.13 -18.21 2.02
N GLY A 73 7.85 -19.24 1.58
CA GLY A 73 7.71 -19.80 0.24
C GLY A 73 6.31 -20.32 -0.07
N VAL A 74 5.65 -20.97 0.91
CA VAL A 74 4.27 -21.45 0.77
C VAL A 74 3.29 -20.28 0.65
N ARG A 75 3.49 -19.21 1.45
CA ARG A 75 2.66 -17.98 1.34
C ARG A 75 2.78 -17.35 -0.04
N HIS A 76 4.03 -17.26 -0.52
CA HIS A 76 4.31 -16.69 -1.83
C HIS A 76 3.68 -17.50 -2.96
N ASP A 77 3.83 -18.84 -2.94
CA ASP A 77 3.22 -19.72 -3.93
C ASP A 77 1.68 -19.62 -3.87
N ALA A 78 1.09 -19.61 -2.67
CA ALA A 78 -0.36 -19.44 -2.48
C ALA A 78 -0.87 -18.08 -2.96
N GLY A 79 -0.15 -17.00 -2.64
CA GLY A 79 -0.49 -15.65 -3.06
C GLY A 79 -0.45 -15.48 -4.58
N ARG A 80 0.59 -15.96 -5.22
CA ARG A 80 0.69 -15.95 -6.70
C ARG A 80 -0.39 -16.78 -7.35
N ALA A 81 -0.68 -17.97 -6.81
CA ALA A 81 -1.76 -18.81 -7.30
C ALA A 81 -3.12 -18.12 -7.16
N LEU A 82 -3.39 -17.49 -6.00
CA LEU A 82 -4.61 -16.73 -5.77
C LEU A 82 -4.79 -15.59 -6.78
N LEU A 83 -3.75 -14.78 -7.00
CA LEU A 83 -3.77 -13.68 -7.97
C LEU A 83 -3.97 -14.18 -9.41
N ARG A 84 -3.36 -15.30 -9.77
CA ARG A 84 -3.53 -15.96 -11.07
C ARG A 84 -4.99 -16.37 -11.31
N LEU A 85 -5.66 -16.91 -10.29
CA LEU A 85 -7.04 -17.41 -10.38
C LEU A 85 -8.11 -16.33 -10.14
N ALA A 86 -7.75 -15.13 -9.71
CA ALA A 86 -8.68 -14.06 -9.34
C ALA A 86 -9.69 -13.72 -10.45
N HIS A 87 -9.26 -13.78 -11.72
CA HIS A 87 -10.11 -13.48 -12.87
C HIS A 87 -11.23 -14.51 -13.10
N LEU A 88 -11.09 -15.72 -12.57
CA LEU A 88 -12.06 -16.83 -12.72
C LEU A 88 -13.16 -16.78 -11.66
N LEU A 89 -12.92 -16.09 -10.53
CA LEU A 89 -13.89 -15.97 -9.45
C LEU A 89 -15.05 -15.04 -9.84
N ALA A 90 -16.25 -15.36 -9.37
CA ALA A 90 -17.39 -14.44 -9.44
C ALA A 90 -17.16 -13.21 -8.53
N THR A 91 -17.90 -12.14 -8.78
CA THR A 91 -17.76 -10.88 -8.04
C THR A 91 -17.91 -11.05 -6.53
N ASP A 92 -18.97 -11.78 -6.11
CA ASP A 92 -19.22 -12.02 -4.69
C ASP A 92 -18.12 -12.86 -4.04
N GLN A 93 -17.59 -13.84 -4.78
CA GLN A 93 -16.48 -14.68 -4.33
C GLN A 93 -15.19 -13.87 -4.17
N ARG A 94 -14.91 -12.93 -5.08
CA ARG A 94 -13.77 -12.01 -4.94
C ARG A 94 -13.90 -11.15 -3.69
N ASN A 95 -15.10 -10.62 -3.45
CA ASN A 95 -15.35 -9.82 -2.27
C ASN A 95 -15.15 -10.64 -0.98
N GLU A 96 -15.63 -11.87 -0.94
CA GLU A 96 -15.45 -12.77 0.20
C GLU A 96 -13.96 -12.99 0.51
N ILE A 97 -13.16 -13.33 -0.50
CA ILE A 97 -11.70 -13.53 -0.34
C ILE A 97 -11.01 -12.25 0.09
N ALA A 98 -11.34 -11.09 -0.51
CA ALA A 98 -10.76 -9.79 -0.15
C ALA A 98 -11.06 -9.41 1.30
N VAL A 99 -12.31 -9.62 1.75
CA VAL A 99 -12.73 -9.38 3.14
C VAL A 99 -11.98 -10.29 4.11
N GLU A 100 -11.80 -11.57 3.76
CA GLU A 100 -11.03 -12.51 4.60
C GLU A 100 -9.55 -12.14 4.71
N LEU A 101 -8.92 -11.65 3.64
CA LEU A 101 -7.55 -11.13 3.71
C LEU A 101 -7.48 -9.85 4.55
N LEU A 102 -8.45 -8.94 4.39
CA LEU A 102 -8.54 -7.72 5.19
C LEU A 102 -8.68 -8.00 6.68
N LYS A 103 -9.54 -8.94 7.06
CA LYS A 103 -9.65 -9.41 8.46
C LYS A 103 -8.32 -9.94 8.98
N GLY A 104 -7.52 -10.57 8.14
CA GLY A 104 -6.19 -11.03 8.48
C GLY A 104 -5.23 -9.88 8.86
N LEU A 105 -5.41 -8.67 8.31
CA LEU A 105 -4.65 -7.48 8.74
C LEU A 105 -5.07 -7.03 10.15
N GLU A 106 -6.37 -7.10 10.45
CA GLU A 106 -6.94 -6.56 11.69
C GLU A 106 -6.68 -7.46 12.92
N VAL A 107 -6.71 -8.77 12.75
CA VAL A 107 -6.71 -9.76 13.83
C VAL A 107 -5.43 -10.58 13.88
N GLY A 108 -4.69 -10.64 12.78
CA GLY A 108 -3.48 -11.45 12.66
C GLY A 108 -2.33 -10.96 13.54
N GLU A 109 -1.51 -11.90 14.01
CA GLU A 109 -0.22 -11.55 14.57
C GLU A 109 0.65 -10.94 13.46
N TYR A 110 1.41 -9.88 13.79
CA TYR A 110 2.21 -9.13 12.81
C TYR A 110 3.17 -10.03 12.02
N GLU A 111 3.73 -11.04 12.65
CA GLU A 111 4.62 -12.00 12.00
C GLU A 111 3.95 -12.71 10.80
N PHE A 112 2.65 -12.77 10.79
CA PHE A 112 1.85 -13.35 9.73
C PHE A 112 1.19 -12.28 8.85
N SER A 113 0.64 -11.23 9.42
CA SER A 113 -0.11 -10.19 8.69
C SER A 113 0.78 -9.36 7.76
N LYS A 114 2.07 -9.21 8.03
CA LYS A 114 3.03 -8.47 7.20
C LYS A 114 3.20 -9.01 5.76
N TYR A 115 2.73 -10.23 5.49
CA TYR A 115 2.77 -10.81 4.14
C TYR A 115 1.47 -10.64 3.35
N ILE A 116 0.40 -10.18 4.00
CA ILE A 116 -0.90 -10.02 3.36
C ILE A 116 -0.94 -8.81 2.40
N PRO A 117 -0.31 -7.66 2.69
CA PRO A 117 -0.42 -6.45 1.90
C PRO A 117 -0.15 -6.64 0.40
N GLU A 118 0.92 -7.35 0.05
CA GLU A 118 1.30 -7.63 -1.35
C GLU A 118 0.15 -8.28 -2.12
N TYR A 119 -0.49 -9.28 -1.53
CA TYR A 119 -1.54 -10.05 -2.21
C TYR A 119 -2.91 -9.38 -2.11
N LEU A 120 -3.24 -8.78 -0.96
CA LEU A 120 -4.50 -8.06 -0.80
C LEU A 120 -4.56 -6.82 -1.70
N GLY A 121 -3.48 -6.02 -1.76
CA GLY A 121 -3.43 -4.82 -2.59
C GLY A 121 -3.63 -5.14 -4.08
N GLU A 122 -2.98 -6.17 -4.59
CA GLU A 122 -3.15 -6.58 -5.99
C GLU A 122 -4.49 -7.30 -6.24
N PHE A 123 -4.96 -8.12 -5.29
CA PHE A 123 -6.23 -8.82 -5.40
C PHE A 123 -7.42 -7.86 -5.37
N ALA A 124 -7.38 -6.81 -4.57
CA ALA A 124 -8.42 -5.78 -4.49
C ALA A 124 -8.68 -5.11 -5.84
N LEU A 125 -7.69 -5.07 -6.74
CA LEU A 125 -7.86 -4.57 -8.11
C LEU A 125 -8.73 -5.46 -9.03
N TRP A 126 -9.27 -6.56 -8.51
CA TRP A 126 -10.28 -7.38 -9.17
C TRP A 126 -11.69 -7.10 -8.67
N LEU A 127 -11.86 -6.27 -7.66
CA LEU A 127 -13.15 -5.86 -7.12
C LEU A 127 -13.83 -4.83 -8.03
N PRO A 128 -15.16 -4.84 -8.16
CA PRO A 128 -15.88 -3.76 -8.84
C PRO A 128 -15.70 -2.43 -8.10
N PRO A 129 -15.97 -1.28 -8.78
CA PRO A 129 -15.68 0.05 -8.23
C PRO A 129 -16.22 0.31 -6.82
N GLU A 130 -17.47 -0.04 -6.54
CA GLU A 130 -18.09 0.15 -5.23
C GLU A 130 -17.37 -0.64 -4.12
N GLN A 131 -17.05 -1.91 -4.40
CA GLN A 131 -16.36 -2.76 -3.43
C GLN A 131 -14.89 -2.35 -3.23
N LEU A 132 -14.25 -1.81 -4.28
CA LEU A 132 -12.90 -1.26 -4.15
C LEU A 132 -12.91 0.01 -3.30
N ASP A 133 -13.90 0.89 -3.48
CA ASP A 133 -14.05 2.10 -2.69
C ASP A 133 -14.32 1.75 -1.20
N ASP A 134 -15.15 0.75 -0.94
CA ASP A 134 -15.39 0.22 0.42
C ASP A 134 -14.08 -0.34 1.04
N MET A 135 -13.28 -1.05 0.26
CA MET A 135 -11.99 -1.57 0.69
C MET A 135 -11.02 -0.44 1.06
N ILE A 136 -10.92 0.58 0.21
CA ILE A 136 -10.08 1.77 0.48
C ILE A 136 -10.55 2.48 1.75
N GLU A 137 -11.86 2.62 1.95
CA GLU A 137 -12.40 3.25 3.17
C GLU A 137 -12.10 2.43 4.43
N ARG A 138 -12.18 1.11 4.37
CA ARG A 138 -11.77 0.25 5.49
C ARG A 138 -10.29 0.35 5.78
N LEU A 139 -9.43 0.40 4.76
CA LEU A 139 -8.00 0.65 4.96
C LEU A 139 -7.75 2.02 5.58
N HIS A 140 -8.49 3.06 5.16
CA HIS A 140 -8.44 4.39 5.76
C HIS A 140 -8.78 4.35 7.27
N ILE A 141 -9.83 3.64 7.65
CA ILE A 141 -10.19 3.45 9.06
C ILE A 141 -9.05 2.78 9.84
N LEU A 142 -8.36 1.80 9.25
CA LEU A 142 -7.22 1.13 9.87
C LEU A 142 -6.03 2.05 10.11
N LEU A 143 -5.84 3.11 9.31
CA LEU A 143 -4.78 4.11 9.54
C LEU A 143 -4.96 4.87 10.86
N ALA A 144 -6.18 4.97 11.37
CA ALA A 144 -6.48 5.56 12.67
C ALA A 144 -6.34 4.57 13.86
N ASN A 145 -5.97 3.31 13.59
CA ASN A 145 -5.87 2.28 14.62
C ASN A 145 -4.78 2.62 15.66
N GLY A 146 -5.04 2.28 16.92
CA GLY A 146 -4.07 2.45 18.00
C GLY A 146 -2.84 1.54 17.91
N ASN A 147 -2.93 0.43 17.18
CA ASN A 147 -1.83 -0.51 16.96
C ASN A 147 -1.02 -0.11 15.72
N GLU A 148 0.21 0.31 15.91
CA GLU A 148 1.11 0.75 14.83
C GLU A 148 1.40 -0.34 13.79
N ARG A 149 1.39 -1.61 14.19
CA ARG A 149 1.59 -2.75 13.29
C ARG A 149 0.42 -2.92 12.31
N ILE A 150 -0.82 -2.67 12.76
CA ILE A 150 -2.01 -2.66 11.90
C ILE A 150 -1.93 -1.49 10.92
N VAL A 151 -1.52 -0.31 11.39
CA VAL A 151 -1.33 0.87 10.54
C VAL A 151 -0.25 0.60 9.47
N SER A 152 0.86 -0.04 9.84
CA SER A 152 1.94 -0.40 8.92
C SER A 152 1.44 -1.28 7.78
N VAL A 153 0.76 -2.39 8.08
CA VAL A 153 0.25 -3.29 7.04
C VAL A 153 -0.88 -2.67 6.19
N ALA A 154 -1.67 -1.76 6.77
CA ALA A 154 -2.67 -0.99 6.00
C ALA A 154 -2.00 -0.01 5.04
N LEU A 155 -0.95 0.71 5.48
CA LEU A 155 -0.13 1.59 4.64
C LEU A 155 0.52 0.84 3.49
N ASP A 156 1.12 -0.30 3.77
CA ASP A 156 1.76 -1.14 2.75
C ASP A 156 0.73 -1.62 1.71
N THR A 157 -0.47 -2.03 2.16
CA THR A 157 -1.57 -2.40 1.25
C THR A 157 -1.98 -1.24 0.35
N LEU A 158 -2.07 -0.01 0.88
CA LEU A 158 -2.36 1.20 0.09
C LEU A 158 -1.24 1.49 -0.91
N GLY A 159 0.02 1.25 -0.52
CA GLY A 159 1.18 1.37 -1.41
C GLY A 159 1.09 0.43 -2.60
N VAL A 160 0.80 -0.86 -2.37
CA VAL A 160 0.62 -1.86 -3.43
C VAL A 160 -0.58 -1.52 -4.33
N LEU A 161 -1.70 -1.08 -3.76
CA LEU A 161 -2.85 -0.61 -4.52
C LEU A 161 -2.48 0.53 -5.47
N LEU A 162 -1.78 1.54 -4.97
CA LEU A 162 -1.34 2.69 -5.77
C LEU A 162 -0.37 2.28 -6.87
N GLU A 163 0.61 1.45 -6.54
CA GLU A 163 1.62 0.94 -7.48
C GLU A 163 1.01 0.19 -8.66
N CYS A 164 0.05 -0.68 -8.38
CA CYS A 164 -0.58 -1.56 -9.38
C CYS A 164 -1.86 -0.97 -9.99
N TYR A 165 -2.28 0.25 -9.63
CA TYR A 165 -3.57 0.82 -9.99
C TYR A 165 -3.81 0.93 -11.51
N SER A 166 -2.78 1.09 -12.31
CA SER A 166 -2.90 1.12 -13.78
C SER A 166 -3.55 -0.15 -14.35
N ARG A 167 -3.38 -1.29 -13.69
CA ARG A 167 -4.02 -2.56 -14.08
C ARG A 167 -5.54 -2.51 -13.87
N TYR A 168 -6.00 -1.79 -12.85
CA TYR A 168 -7.41 -1.55 -12.57
C TYR A 168 -8.05 -0.70 -13.66
N THR A 169 -7.43 0.43 -13.98
CA THR A 169 -7.89 1.34 -15.03
C THR A 169 -8.10 0.61 -16.36
N VAL A 170 -7.17 -0.24 -16.75
CA VAL A 170 -7.29 -1.04 -17.98
C VAL A 170 -8.41 -2.06 -17.87
N ARG A 171 -8.55 -2.76 -16.74
CA ARG A 171 -9.52 -3.84 -16.55
C ARG A 171 -10.96 -3.35 -16.53
N PHE A 172 -11.23 -2.25 -15.86
CA PHE A 172 -12.56 -1.68 -15.71
C PHE A 172 -12.86 -0.53 -16.67
N HIS A 173 -11.96 -0.25 -17.63
CA HIS A 173 -12.10 0.83 -18.62
C HIS A 173 -12.43 2.19 -17.98
N GLU A 174 -11.79 2.50 -16.84
CA GLU A 174 -11.98 3.78 -16.18
C GLU A 174 -11.53 4.95 -17.05
N SER A 175 -12.26 6.08 -16.95
CA SER A 175 -11.78 7.34 -17.52
C SER A 175 -10.49 7.81 -16.82
N GLU A 176 -9.69 8.60 -17.50
CA GLU A 176 -8.45 9.14 -16.94
C GLU A 176 -8.73 10.00 -15.69
N GLU A 177 -9.86 10.74 -15.68
CA GLU A 177 -10.26 11.58 -14.56
C GLU A 177 -10.57 10.75 -13.29
N VAL A 178 -11.39 9.69 -13.42
CA VAL A 178 -11.74 8.81 -12.28
C VAL A 178 -10.51 8.07 -11.77
N SER A 179 -9.69 7.56 -12.68
CA SER A 179 -8.44 6.88 -12.34
C SER A 179 -7.48 7.79 -11.58
N GLU A 180 -7.38 9.05 -12.00
CA GLU A 180 -6.54 10.05 -11.35
C GLU A 180 -7.07 10.42 -9.97
N GLU A 181 -8.38 10.63 -9.84
CA GLU A 181 -9.02 10.95 -8.57
C GLU A 181 -8.74 9.85 -7.52
N ARG A 182 -8.90 8.58 -7.88
CA ARG A 182 -8.60 7.47 -6.98
C ARG A 182 -7.12 7.36 -6.65
N ARG A 183 -6.23 7.54 -7.63
CA ARG A 183 -4.79 7.56 -7.36
C ARG A 183 -4.40 8.69 -6.43
N MET A 184 -5.00 9.88 -6.59
CA MET A 184 -4.77 11.01 -5.69
C MET A 184 -5.35 10.76 -4.30
N LYS A 185 -6.51 10.09 -4.19
CA LYS A 185 -7.07 9.66 -2.89
C LYS A 185 -6.10 8.71 -2.18
N LEU A 186 -5.60 7.66 -2.86
CA LEU A 186 -4.63 6.73 -2.30
C LEU A 186 -3.34 7.42 -1.85
N LEU A 187 -2.79 8.28 -2.70
CA LEU A 187 -1.61 9.09 -2.36
C LEU A 187 -1.87 9.98 -1.15
N GLY A 188 -3.02 10.65 -1.10
CA GLY A 188 -3.42 11.52 0.01
C GLY A 188 -3.49 10.76 1.35
N LEU A 189 -4.04 9.54 1.35
CA LEU A 189 -4.08 8.68 2.54
C LEU A 189 -2.67 8.32 3.04
N ILE A 190 -1.75 7.98 2.14
CA ILE A 190 -0.37 7.68 2.51
C ILE A 190 0.34 8.95 3.03
N LEU A 191 0.18 10.08 2.34
CA LEU A 191 0.78 11.35 2.74
C LEU A 191 0.25 11.87 4.09
N SER A 192 -1.02 11.63 4.42
CA SER A 192 -1.60 12.03 5.71
C SER A 192 -0.90 11.36 6.89
N CYS A 193 -0.37 10.14 6.69
CA CYS A 193 0.39 9.42 7.70
C CYS A 193 1.76 10.04 7.99
N LEU A 194 2.31 10.89 7.11
CA LEU A 194 3.51 11.67 7.39
C LEU A 194 3.29 12.72 8.47
N ALA A 195 2.04 13.13 8.71
CA ALA A 195 1.66 14.03 9.80
C ALA A 195 1.29 13.28 11.10
N ASN A 196 1.41 11.96 11.16
CA ASN A 196 1.06 11.17 12.34
C ASN A 196 1.98 11.52 13.53
N TYR A 197 1.41 11.59 14.74
CA TYR A 197 2.18 11.86 15.96
C TYR A 197 3.17 10.73 16.30
N ARG A 198 2.87 9.49 15.89
CA ARG A 198 3.71 8.31 16.11
C ARG A 198 4.83 8.26 15.09
N GLU A 199 6.06 8.19 15.56
CA GLU A 199 7.25 8.19 14.68
C GLU A 199 7.30 6.98 13.76
N GLN A 200 6.95 5.79 14.25
CA GLN A 200 6.96 4.56 13.46
C GLN A 200 6.00 4.65 12.27
N VAL A 201 4.81 5.24 12.45
CA VAL A 201 3.85 5.44 11.36
C VAL A 201 4.41 6.38 10.29
N ARG A 202 5.09 7.47 10.70
CA ARG A 202 5.75 8.39 9.74
C ARG A 202 6.86 7.71 8.96
N GLN A 203 7.68 6.89 9.64
CA GLN A 203 8.75 6.12 9.01
C GLN A 203 8.20 5.13 7.99
N GLU A 204 7.13 4.41 8.34
CA GLU A 204 6.46 3.47 7.45
C GLU A 204 5.88 4.17 6.21
N ALA A 205 5.22 5.31 6.41
CA ALA A 205 4.71 6.10 5.29
C ALA A 205 5.83 6.55 4.33
N LEU A 206 6.98 6.97 4.86
CA LEU A 206 8.16 7.29 4.05
C LEU A 206 8.69 6.07 3.29
N LEU A 207 8.73 4.90 3.96
CA LEU A 207 9.16 3.65 3.34
C LEU A 207 8.25 3.25 2.19
N VAL A 208 6.94 3.28 2.40
CA VAL A 208 5.92 2.98 1.38
C VAL A 208 6.04 3.93 0.17
N ILE A 209 6.22 5.23 0.40
CA ILE A 209 6.46 6.20 -0.68
C ILE A 209 7.75 5.87 -1.44
N GLY A 210 8.81 5.55 -0.72
CA GLY A 210 10.08 5.18 -1.33
C GLY A 210 9.97 3.91 -2.18
N GLN A 211 9.37 2.86 -1.67
CA GLN A 211 9.30 1.55 -2.33
C GLN A 211 8.24 1.51 -3.44
N HIS A 212 7.00 1.86 -3.13
CA HIS A 212 5.86 1.66 -4.03
C HIS A 212 5.63 2.81 -5.02
N ILE A 213 6.23 3.98 -4.80
CA ILE A 213 6.15 5.08 -5.74
C ILE A 213 7.48 5.22 -6.48
N PHE A 214 8.51 5.75 -5.85
CA PHE A 214 9.76 6.10 -6.54
C PHE A 214 10.66 4.90 -6.84
N GLY A 215 10.60 3.84 -6.03
CA GLY A 215 11.29 2.57 -6.25
C GLY A 215 10.55 1.58 -7.13
N SER A 216 9.28 1.84 -7.45
CA SER A 216 8.45 0.94 -8.24
C SER A 216 9.01 0.69 -9.64
N GLN A 217 8.93 -0.56 -10.08
CA GLN A 217 9.21 -0.96 -11.46
C GLN A 217 7.93 -1.07 -12.31
N ILE A 218 6.76 -0.93 -11.68
CA ILE A 218 5.44 -1.12 -12.31
C ILE A 218 4.81 0.24 -12.63
N LEU A 219 4.95 1.20 -11.72
CA LEU A 219 4.39 2.54 -11.86
C LEU A 219 5.09 3.30 -13.00
N ALA A 220 4.29 3.87 -13.92
CA ALA A 220 4.82 4.61 -15.06
C ALA A 220 5.61 5.86 -14.62
N GLU A 221 6.70 6.17 -15.31
CA GLU A 221 7.54 7.32 -14.99
C GLU A 221 6.79 8.65 -15.02
N ARG A 222 5.79 8.79 -15.89
CA ARG A 222 4.90 9.96 -15.96
C ARG A 222 4.12 10.13 -14.64
N ASP A 223 3.59 9.02 -14.09
CA ASP A 223 2.82 9.05 -12.84
C ASP A 223 3.73 9.37 -11.65
N LYS A 224 4.94 8.79 -11.60
CA LYS A 224 5.94 9.13 -10.60
C LYS A 224 6.32 10.61 -10.66
N SER A 225 6.55 11.16 -11.85
CA SER A 225 6.89 12.57 -12.04
C SER A 225 5.78 13.48 -11.54
N ARG A 226 4.51 13.13 -11.83
CA ARG A 226 3.35 13.88 -11.35
C ARG A 226 3.23 13.83 -9.83
N MET A 227 3.36 12.65 -9.22
CA MET A 227 3.35 12.50 -7.77
C MET A 227 4.51 13.24 -7.12
N PHE A 228 5.71 13.19 -7.72
CA PHE A 228 6.86 13.94 -7.27
C PHE A 228 6.58 15.46 -7.26
N SER A 229 6.04 16.02 -8.34
CA SER A 229 5.73 17.45 -8.42
C SER A 229 4.74 17.92 -7.35
N LEU A 230 3.85 17.02 -6.88
CA LEU A 230 2.86 17.31 -5.85
C LEU A 230 3.45 17.30 -4.44
N CYS A 231 4.35 16.36 -4.15
CA CYS A 231 4.81 16.09 -2.79
C CYS A 231 6.29 16.41 -2.54
N ALA A 232 7.10 16.72 -3.57
CA ALA A 232 8.56 16.87 -3.45
C ALA A 232 9.01 17.83 -2.35
N LYS A 233 8.41 19.01 -2.26
CA LYS A 233 8.77 20.00 -1.22
C LYS A 233 8.51 19.45 0.18
N LYS A 234 7.36 18.79 0.39
CA LYS A 234 6.98 18.23 1.68
C LYS A 234 7.90 17.07 2.07
N LEU A 235 8.16 16.16 1.12
CA LEU A 235 9.05 15.02 1.35
C LEU A 235 10.47 15.44 1.67
N LEU A 236 11.07 16.32 0.87
CA LEU A 236 12.43 16.79 1.09
C LEU A 236 12.56 17.53 2.42
N PHE A 237 11.55 18.29 2.81
CA PHE A 237 11.53 18.99 4.07
C PHE A 237 11.49 18.01 5.26
N LEU A 238 10.62 17.00 5.23
CA LEU A 238 10.52 15.99 6.28
C LEU A 238 11.75 15.09 6.36
N LEU A 239 12.34 14.76 5.21
CA LEU A 239 13.58 13.99 5.14
C LEU A 239 14.79 14.74 5.72
N ASN A 240 14.79 16.06 5.62
CA ASN A 240 15.87 16.91 6.16
C ASN A 240 15.73 17.18 7.67
N GLU A 241 14.61 16.85 8.29
CA GLU A 241 14.47 17.02 9.75
C GLU A 241 15.33 16.01 10.52
N ASN A 242 16.32 16.54 11.23
CA ASN A 242 17.39 15.80 11.89
C ASN A 242 16.98 15.23 13.26
N LYS A 243 15.80 14.60 13.37
CA LYS A 243 15.30 14.02 14.62
C LYS A 243 14.85 12.58 14.42
N GLY A 244 15.55 11.68 15.06
CA GLY A 244 15.22 10.26 15.07
C GLY A 244 16.45 9.41 15.40
N GLY A 245 16.26 8.24 15.95
CA GLY A 245 17.31 7.26 16.21
C GLY A 245 17.96 6.73 14.92
N GLU A 246 18.97 5.88 15.08
CA GLU A 246 19.75 5.31 13.95
C GLU A 246 18.86 4.66 12.88
N LEU A 247 17.80 3.98 13.27
CA LEU A 247 16.83 3.36 12.33
C LEU A 247 16.16 4.39 11.42
N SER A 248 15.81 5.57 11.96
CA SER A 248 15.22 6.66 11.17
C SER A 248 16.16 7.14 10.06
N LEU A 249 17.47 7.11 10.29
CA LEU A 249 18.48 7.45 9.28
C LEU A 249 18.42 6.47 8.09
N TYR A 250 18.32 5.17 8.35
CA TYR A 250 18.26 4.16 7.28
C TYR A 250 17.02 4.31 6.43
N TYR A 251 15.84 4.51 7.01
CA TYR A 251 14.59 4.71 6.26
C TYR A 251 14.66 5.95 5.36
N ARG A 252 15.18 7.07 5.90
CA ARG A 252 15.36 8.30 5.14
C ARG A 252 16.35 8.12 3.99
N ALA A 253 17.49 7.48 4.26
CA ALA A 253 18.50 7.21 3.24
C ALA A 253 17.96 6.31 2.12
N ALA A 254 17.17 5.27 2.46
CA ALA A 254 16.54 4.40 1.49
C ALA A 254 15.55 5.18 0.60
N THR A 255 14.68 5.99 1.20
CA THR A 255 13.70 6.80 0.46
C THR A 255 14.40 7.84 -0.43
N LEU A 256 15.42 8.53 0.06
CA LEU A 256 16.23 9.47 -0.73
C LEU A 256 16.91 8.78 -1.90
N SER A 257 17.46 7.58 -1.70
CA SER A 257 18.08 6.80 -2.77
C SER A 257 17.09 6.40 -3.86
N HIS A 258 15.84 6.08 -3.51
CA HIS A 258 14.79 5.81 -4.49
C HIS A 258 14.41 7.06 -5.28
N ILE A 259 14.26 8.19 -4.61
CA ILE A 259 13.95 9.48 -5.25
C ILE A 259 15.09 9.91 -6.17
N ASP A 260 16.34 9.82 -5.73
CA ASP A 260 17.52 10.17 -6.53
C ASP A 260 17.62 9.32 -7.80
N ARG A 261 17.47 8.01 -7.67
CA ARG A 261 17.45 7.10 -8.84
C ARG A 261 16.31 7.40 -9.80
N PHE A 262 15.12 7.73 -9.30
CA PHE A 262 14.00 8.15 -10.13
C PHE A 262 14.35 9.42 -10.92
N ILE A 263 14.86 10.46 -10.24
CA ILE A 263 15.21 11.74 -10.87
C ILE A 263 16.29 11.53 -11.93
N ALA A 264 17.36 10.81 -11.60
CA ALA A 264 18.47 10.55 -12.51
C ALA A 264 18.01 9.75 -13.74
N HIS A 265 17.20 8.71 -13.55
CA HIS A 265 16.66 7.91 -14.66
C HIS A 265 15.72 8.73 -15.53
N TYR A 266 14.80 9.49 -14.94
CA TYR A 266 13.84 10.30 -15.68
C TYR A 266 14.53 11.38 -16.52
N GLN A 267 15.55 12.04 -15.97
CA GLN A 267 16.35 13.04 -16.69
C GLN A 267 17.18 12.42 -17.82
N LEU A 268 17.75 11.22 -17.60
CA LEU A 268 18.53 10.52 -18.61
C LEU A 268 17.72 10.24 -19.89
N PHE A 269 16.42 9.98 -19.74
CA PHE A 269 15.52 9.75 -20.87
C PHE A 269 14.81 11.01 -21.38
N GLY A 270 15.34 12.20 -21.04
CA GLY A 270 14.85 13.48 -21.55
C GLY A 270 13.62 14.03 -20.84
N GLY A 271 13.24 13.44 -19.70
CA GLY A 271 12.17 13.95 -18.86
C GLY A 271 12.59 15.22 -18.10
N LEU A 272 11.69 16.19 -18.02
CA LEU A 272 11.85 17.36 -17.17
C LEU A 272 11.07 17.13 -15.88
N VAL A 273 11.78 17.10 -14.76
CA VAL A 273 11.13 17.07 -13.44
C VAL A 273 10.59 18.47 -13.15
N GLU A 274 9.31 18.66 -13.41
CA GLU A 274 8.65 19.93 -13.14
C GLU A 274 8.42 20.09 -11.64
N THR A 275 9.08 21.07 -11.06
CA THR A 275 8.69 21.61 -9.77
C THR A 275 7.71 22.75 -10.03
N ARG A 276 6.48 22.63 -9.52
CA ARG A 276 5.51 23.73 -9.64
C ARG A 276 6.07 24.99 -8.98
N THR A 277 6.51 25.95 -9.78
CA THR A 277 6.84 27.30 -9.30
C THR A 277 5.57 28.11 -9.33
N ARG A 278 5.11 28.54 -8.15
CA ARG A 278 4.04 29.54 -8.06
C ARG A 278 4.69 30.92 -8.00
N GLU A 279 4.23 31.82 -8.88
CA GLU A 279 4.75 33.18 -8.97
C GLU A 279 4.33 34.07 -7.77
N LYS A 280 3.16 33.76 -7.17
CA LYS A 280 2.62 34.52 -6.04
C LYS A 280 2.97 33.85 -4.72
N ILE A 281 3.53 34.61 -3.81
CA ILE A 281 3.90 34.16 -2.46
C ILE A 281 3.06 34.89 -1.43
N ALA A 282 2.53 34.13 -0.46
CA ALA A 282 1.86 34.68 0.72
C ALA A 282 2.62 34.25 1.98
N PHE A 283 2.93 35.22 2.85
CA PHE A 283 3.44 34.94 4.18
C PHE A 283 2.28 34.87 5.17
N PHE A 284 2.22 33.78 5.91
CA PHE A 284 1.25 33.61 6.98
C PHE A 284 2.00 33.53 8.32
N PRO A 285 2.20 34.67 9.00
CA PRO A 285 2.91 34.72 10.28
C PRO A 285 1.99 34.25 11.41
N GLY A 286 2.58 33.59 12.41
CA GLY A 286 1.87 33.19 13.60
C GLY A 286 2.76 32.48 14.61
N THR A 287 2.29 32.45 15.85
CA THR A 287 2.96 31.74 16.94
C THR A 287 2.83 30.22 16.79
N PHE A 288 1.70 29.77 16.21
CA PHE A 288 1.37 28.36 15.93
C PHE A 288 1.64 27.42 17.11
N ASP A 289 1.01 27.70 18.24
CA ASP A 289 1.17 26.91 19.48
C ASP A 289 -0.19 26.47 20.06
N PRO A 290 -0.76 25.37 19.54
CA PRO A 290 -0.34 24.59 18.38
C PRO A 290 -0.82 25.15 17.04
N PHE A 291 -0.31 24.61 15.93
CA PHE A 291 -0.90 24.80 14.60
C PHE A 291 -2.21 24.00 14.52
N THR A 292 -3.34 24.70 14.34
CA THR A 292 -4.68 24.12 14.37
C THR A 292 -5.24 23.89 12.98
N LEU A 293 -6.33 23.12 12.89
CA LEU A 293 -7.09 22.92 11.64
C LEU A 293 -7.53 24.24 11.00
N SER A 294 -7.92 25.23 11.83
CA SER A 294 -8.29 26.55 11.30
C SER A 294 -7.13 27.25 10.60
N HIS A 295 -5.90 27.15 11.12
CA HIS A 295 -4.72 27.67 10.44
C HIS A 295 -4.48 26.95 9.11
N LYS A 296 -4.68 25.63 9.09
CA LYS A 296 -4.54 24.80 7.87
C LYS A 296 -5.58 25.20 6.82
N GLU A 297 -6.83 25.40 7.22
CA GLU A 297 -7.89 25.85 6.31
C GLU A 297 -7.62 27.25 5.73
N ILE A 298 -7.13 28.19 6.53
CA ILE A 298 -6.72 29.50 6.04
C ILE A 298 -5.60 29.34 5.01
N ALA A 299 -4.58 28.54 5.30
CA ALA A 299 -3.50 28.30 4.37
C ALA A 299 -3.98 27.67 3.07
N LYS A 300 -4.91 26.68 3.14
CA LYS A 300 -5.54 26.06 1.96
C LYS A 300 -6.31 27.09 1.11
N LYS A 301 -7.12 27.95 1.73
CA LYS A 301 -7.85 29.00 1.01
C LYS A 301 -6.92 29.99 0.30
N ILE A 302 -5.79 30.33 0.92
CA ILE A 302 -4.79 31.18 0.28
C ILE A 302 -4.14 30.43 -0.91
N GLN A 303 -3.92 29.13 -0.79
CA GLN A 303 -3.43 28.29 -1.90
C GLN A 303 -4.44 28.21 -3.06
N GLU A 304 -5.73 28.10 -2.76
CA GLU A 304 -6.81 28.11 -3.76
C GLU A 304 -6.85 29.42 -4.57
N LEU A 305 -6.43 30.53 -3.95
CA LEU A 305 -6.26 31.81 -4.63
C LEU A 305 -4.99 31.90 -5.51
N GLY A 306 -4.23 30.80 -5.62
CA GLY A 306 -3.05 30.71 -6.48
C GLY A 306 -1.73 31.13 -5.80
N PHE A 307 -1.69 31.30 -4.48
CA PHE A 307 -0.48 31.68 -3.77
C PHE A 307 0.28 30.44 -3.25
N THR A 308 1.61 30.52 -3.27
CA THR A 308 2.47 29.63 -2.46
C THR A 308 2.52 30.22 -1.04
N VAL A 309 2.06 29.44 -0.05
CA VAL A 309 1.99 29.91 1.34
C VAL A 309 3.25 29.51 2.09
N PHE A 310 3.88 30.50 2.71
CA PHE A 310 4.98 30.31 3.65
C PHE A 310 4.49 30.59 5.06
N LEU A 311 4.53 29.58 5.93
CA LEU A 311 4.21 29.74 7.34
C LEU A 311 5.44 30.31 8.05
N ALA A 312 5.33 31.51 8.59
CA ALA A 312 6.38 32.19 9.35
C ALA A 312 6.10 32.03 10.84
N ILE A 313 6.89 31.17 11.51
CA ILE A 313 6.71 30.87 12.94
C ILE A 313 7.48 31.91 13.75
N ASP A 314 6.78 32.65 14.63
CA ASP A 314 7.43 33.60 15.54
C ASP A 314 8.44 32.89 16.43
N GLU A 315 9.64 33.41 16.50
CA GLU A 315 10.67 32.86 17.39
C GLU A 315 10.32 33.05 18.85
N PHE A 316 9.79 34.24 19.21
CA PHE A 316 9.36 34.60 20.54
C PHE A 316 7.93 35.13 20.54
N SER A 317 7.16 34.77 21.55
CA SER A 317 5.87 35.40 21.83
C SER A 317 6.02 36.30 23.08
N TRP A 318 5.80 37.60 22.90
CA TRP A 318 5.89 38.57 24.00
C TRP A 318 4.72 38.48 24.99
N SER A 319 3.60 37.92 24.55
CA SER A 319 2.34 37.94 25.32
C SER A 319 1.91 36.55 25.83
N LYS A 320 2.55 35.46 25.42
CA LYS A 320 2.14 34.10 25.74
C LYS A 320 3.34 33.22 26.12
N LYS A 321 3.13 32.32 27.11
CA LYS A 321 4.03 31.19 27.33
C LYS A 321 3.82 30.21 26.18
N THR A 322 4.84 29.96 25.41
CA THR A 322 4.79 29.07 24.23
C THR A 322 5.75 27.91 24.39
N GLN A 323 5.44 26.83 23.68
CA GLN A 323 6.38 25.72 23.50
C GLN A 323 7.66 26.22 22.80
N PRO A 324 8.80 25.55 23.01
CA PRO A 324 10.04 25.90 22.30
C PRO A 324 9.83 25.97 20.78
N HIS A 325 10.47 26.94 20.13
CA HIS A 325 10.34 27.18 18.70
C HIS A 325 10.53 25.89 17.86
N LEU A 326 11.52 25.05 18.21
CA LEU A 326 11.77 23.77 17.51
C LEU A 326 10.59 22.79 17.59
N VAL A 327 9.90 22.74 18.74
CA VAL A 327 8.72 21.87 18.92
C VAL A 327 7.56 22.38 18.07
N ARG A 328 7.30 23.69 18.09
CA ARG A 328 6.25 24.33 17.27
C ARG A 328 6.51 24.13 15.78
N ARG A 329 7.75 24.31 15.35
CA ARG A 329 8.18 24.03 13.97
C ARG A 329 7.92 22.59 13.56
N GLN A 330 8.22 21.62 14.43
CA GLN A 330 7.97 20.20 14.16
C GLN A 330 6.48 19.91 14.00
N ILE A 331 5.63 20.48 14.88
CA ILE A 331 4.17 20.33 14.80
C ILE A 331 3.64 20.92 13.48
N VAL A 332 4.09 22.12 13.12
CA VAL A 332 3.70 22.75 11.85
C VAL A 332 4.08 21.88 10.67
N ASN A 333 5.32 21.40 10.64
CA ASN A 333 5.82 20.56 9.54
C ASN A 333 5.02 19.27 9.36
N MET A 334 4.70 18.59 10.46
CA MET A 334 3.85 17.40 10.41
C MET A 334 2.44 17.73 9.93
N SER A 335 1.89 18.87 10.35
CA SER A 335 0.53 19.29 10.02
C SER A 335 0.33 19.69 8.55
N ILE A 336 1.41 20.01 7.83
CA ILE A 336 1.39 20.42 6.42
C ILE A 336 1.94 19.35 5.49
N ALA A 337 2.20 18.14 6.00
CA ALA A 337 2.80 17.06 5.22
C ALA A 337 1.87 16.47 4.15
N ASP A 338 0.56 16.58 4.35
CA ASP A 338 -0.51 16.08 3.47
C ASP A 338 -1.00 17.09 2.41
#